data_9560862d6b16ec6f07f82dc54e733e10
#
_entry.id   9560862d6b16ec6f07f82dc54e733e10
#
_cell.length_a   1.000
_cell.length_b   1.000
_cell.length_c   1.000
_cell.angle_alpha   90.00
_cell.angle_beta   90.00
_cell.angle_gamma   90.00
#
_symmetry.space_group_name_H-M   'P 1'
#
loop_
_entity.id
_entity.type
_entity.pdbx_description
1 polymer ?
#
loop_
_entity_poly.entity_id
_entity_poly.type
_entity_poly.pdbx_seq_one_letter_code
_entity_poly.pdbx_strand_id
1 'polypeptide(L)'
;MWTEFCNSAEDVTYQVFPRLAALAEVAWSPKGHKDWYRFVKSLDNYLYLLRSKGIRYSEAMFNIQHKAVAENGKVKVTLECERPDVAIRYTTDGMEPDISSPVYTAPLIVDHGGEIRCATFDGTGKMGKTLTLDMGWNLATGKEVISPNVSDKLLTNGVRGSLKQSDFEWTEWYTPKDASFTVDLGKASPVSRVVLGLSLIHISEPTRHLRIS
;
A
#
# COMPACT_ATOMS: atom_id res chain seq x y z
N MET A 1 10.94 -14.91 16.08
CA MET A 1 11.43 -14.28 14.84
C MET A 1 12.12 -15.36 14.03
N TRP A 2 11.78 -15.48 12.76
CA TRP A 2 12.44 -16.40 11.82
C TRP A 2 13.60 -15.65 11.17
N THR A 3 14.77 -16.26 11.13
CA THR A 3 15.99 -15.60 10.62
C THR A 3 16.44 -16.13 9.24
N GLU A 4 15.64 -16.99 8.62
CA GLU A 4 15.97 -17.61 7.33
C GLU A 4 16.17 -16.60 6.19
N PHE A 5 15.59 -15.39 6.31
CA PHE A 5 15.77 -14.29 5.35
C PHE A 5 16.68 -13.17 5.86
N CYS A 6 17.38 -13.37 6.98
CA CYS A 6 18.34 -12.40 7.52
C CYS A 6 19.76 -12.82 7.14
N ASN A 7 20.38 -12.05 6.26
CA ASN A 7 21.73 -12.33 5.75
C ASN A 7 22.82 -11.62 6.56
N SER A 8 22.43 -10.71 7.44
CA SER A 8 23.37 -9.90 8.24
C SER A 8 22.80 -9.58 9.61
N ALA A 9 23.68 -9.16 10.54
CA ALA A 9 23.25 -8.63 11.84
C ALA A 9 22.37 -7.38 11.70
N GLU A 10 22.58 -6.58 10.67
CA GLU A 10 21.78 -5.40 10.36
C GLU A 10 20.34 -5.78 9.96
N ASP A 11 20.18 -6.88 9.22
CA ASP A 11 18.82 -7.38 8.88
C ASP A 11 18.09 -7.83 10.13
N VAL A 12 18.80 -8.48 11.07
CA VAL A 12 18.21 -8.88 12.36
C VAL A 12 17.79 -7.62 13.14
N THR A 13 18.64 -6.63 13.29
CA THR A 13 18.29 -5.40 14.01
C THR A 13 17.13 -4.66 13.34
N TYR A 14 17.09 -4.61 12.01
CA TYR A 14 15.98 -4.05 11.24
C TYR A 14 14.65 -4.77 11.51
N GLN A 15 14.66 -6.08 11.64
CA GLN A 15 13.45 -6.84 11.97
C GLN A 15 13.03 -6.69 13.43
N VAL A 16 13.98 -6.57 14.33
CA VAL A 16 13.74 -6.48 15.78
C VAL A 16 13.26 -5.10 16.19
N PHE A 17 13.92 -4.04 15.70
CA PHE A 17 13.65 -2.67 16.14
C PHE A 17 12.76 -1.91 15.14
N PRO A 18 11.81 -1.12 15.63
CA PRO A 18 11.46 -0.83 17.03
C PRO A 18 10.43 -1.80 17.63
N ARG A 19 10.07 -2.90 16.98
CA ARG A 19 9.02 -3.84 17.43
C ARG A 19 9.26 -4.37 18.84
N LEU A 20 10.54 -4.58 19.20
CA LEU A 20 10.91 -5.02 20.56
C LEU A 20 10.53 -3.96 21.62
N ALA A 21 10.63 -2.66 21.28
CA ALA A 21 10.18 -1.61 22.20
C ALA A 21 8.67 -1.65 22.42
N ALA A 22 7.88 -1.92 21.38
CA ALA A 22 6.44 -2.10 21.51
C ALA A 22 6.08 -3.32 22.36
N LEU A 23 6.81 -4.43 22.19
CA LEU A 23 6.63 -5.61 23.03
C LEU A 23 6.97 -5.32 24.49
N ALA A 24 8.04 -4.59 24.74
CA ALA A 24 8.43 -4.15 26.08
C ALA A 24 7.35 -3.27 26.72
N GLU A 25 6.81 -2.30 26.00
CA GLU A 25 5.71 -1.45 26.48
C GLU A 25 4.49 -2.30 26.86
N VAL A 26 4.13 -3.28 26.04
CA VAL A 26 3.00 -4.17 26.33
C VAL A 26 3.26 -5.04 27.56
N ALA A 27 4.49 -5.52 27.75
CA ALA A 27 4.85 -6.42 28.84
C ALA A 27 5.01 -5.72 30.20
N TRP A 28 5.54 -4.49 30.20
CA TRP A 28 5.89 -3.75 31.43
C TRP A 28 4.83 -2.76 31.88
N SER A 29 4.03 -2.23 30.96
CA SER A 29 3.00 -1.26 31.31
C SER A 29 1.71 -1.93 31.77
N PRO A 30 1.16 -1.52 32.94
CA PRO A 30 -0.14 -2.00 33.41
C PRO A 30 -1.26 -1.71 32.39
N LYS A 31 -2.30 -2.56 32.35
CA LYS A 31 -3.38 -2.46 31.36
C LYS A 31 -4.01 -1.05 31.27
N GLY A 32 -4.25 -0.39 32.40
CA GLY A 32 -4.86 0.93 32.46
C GLY A 32 -3.95 2.10 32.07
N HIS A 33 -2.66 1.84 31.84
CA HIS A 33 -1.66 2.86 31.50
C HIS A 33 -1.11 2.74 30.08
N LYS A 34 -1.66 1.81 29.27
CA LYS A 34 -1.28 1.65 27.86
C LYS A 34 -1.92 2.76 27.05
N ASP A 35 -1.08 3.59 26.46
CA ASP A 35 -1.46 4.74 25.66
C ASP A 35 -0.59 4.78 24.40
N TRP A 36 -1.21 4.63 23.25
CA TRP A 36 -0.53 4.60 21.95
C TRP A 36 0.20 5.91 21.66
N TYR A 37 -0.44 7.03 21.90
CA TYR A 37 0.13 8.35 21.62
C TYR A 37 1.38 8.63 22.47
N ARG A 38 1.30 8.32 23.77
CA ARG A 38 2.44 8.42 24.70
C ARG A 38 3.58 7.50 24.27
N PHE A 39 3.28 6.26 23.90
CA PHE A 39 4.27 5.29 23.42
C PHE A 39 4.99 5.82 22.18
N VAL A 40 4.23 6.26 21.15
CA VAL A 40 4.78 6.78 19.90
C VAL A 40 5.68 7.98 20.14
N LYS A 41 5.28 8.91 21.01
CA LYS A 41 6.09 10.07 21.38
C LYS A 41 7.38 9.68 22.11
N SER A 42 7.31 8.68 23.00
CA SER A 42 8.49 8.18 23.74
C SER A 42 9.45 7.43 22.80
N LEU A 43 8.90 6.84 21.73
CA LEU A 43 9.68 6.09 20.76
C LEU A 43 10.68 6.97 19.99
N ASP A 44 10.42 8.27 19.82
CA ASP A 44 11.32 9.18 19.11
C ASP A 44 12.71 9.26 19.77
N ASN A 45 12.73 9.35 21.08
CA ASN A 45 14.00 9.34 21.83
C ASN A 45 14.73 7.99 21.68
N TYR A 46 13.97 6.91 21.62
CA TYR A 46 14.54 5.58 21.41
C TYR A 46 15.10 5.40 19.99
N LEU A 47 14.39 5.87 18.98
CA LEU A 47 14.86 5.85 17.59
C LEU A 47 16.11 6.74 17.41
N TYR A 48 16.14 7.91 18.06
CA TYR A 48 17.33 8.76 18.09
C TYR A 48 18.53 8.01 18.69
N LEU A 49 18.32 7.31 19.80
CA LEU A 49 19.37 6.51 20.42
C LEU A 49 19.87 5.38 19.52
N LEU A 50 18.97 4.65 18.84
CA LEU A 50 19.36 3.61 17.88
C LEU A 50 20.19 4.20 16.75
N ARG A 51 19.76 5.33 16.19
CA ARG A 51 20.46 6.04 15.12
C ARG A 51 21.85 6.50 15.57
N SER A 52 21.98 7.09 16.78
CA SER A 52 23.27 7.54 17.30
C SER A 52 24.27 6.41 17.54
N LYS A 53 23.78 5.19 17.74
CA LYS A 53 24.59 3.97 17.88
C LYS A 53 24.83 3.24 16.56
N GLY A 54 24.37 3.77 15.42
CA GLY A 54 24.46 3.12 14.11
C GLY A 54 23.62 1.84 13.99
N ILE A 55 22.62 1.66 14.85
CA ILE A 55 21.75 0.48 14.81
C ILE A 55 20.65 0.71 13.79
N ARG A 56 20.61 -0.14 12.77
CA ARG A 56 19.56 -0.10 11.76
C ARG A 56 18.21 -0.58 12.34
N TYR A 57 17.16 0.14 12.07
CA TYR A 57 15.81 -0.18 12.52
C TYR A 57 14.78 0.03 11.41
N SER A 58 13.59 -0.57 11.57
CA SER A 58 12.49 -0.43 10.62
C SER A 58 11.79 0.92 10.80
N GLU A 59 11.65 1.63 9.71
CA GLU A 59 10.88 2.88 9.60
C GLU A 59 9.45 2.64 9.10
N ALA A 60 8.96 1.39 9.14
CA ALA A 60 7.65 1.01 8.61
C ALA A 60 6.48 1.79 9.24
N MET A 61 6.64 2.27 10.47
CA MET A 61 5.65 3.12 11.15
C MET A 61 5.41 4.47 10.47
N PHE A 62 6.31 4.89 9.59
CA PHE A 62 6.17 6.10 8.80
C PHE A 62 5.63 5.83 7.40
N ASN A 63 5.45 4.55 7.03
CA ASN A 63 4.91 4.20 5.73
C ASN A 63 3.43 4.57 5.65
N ILE A 64 3.06 5.04 4.48
CA ILE A 64 1.68 5.40 4.18
C ILE A 64 0.93 4.14 3.74
N GLN A 65 -0.22 3.91 4.35
CA GLN A 65 -1.23 2.98 3.89
C GLN A 65 -2.22 3.73 3.01
N HIS A 66 -2.79 3.05 2.03
CA HIS A 66 -3.79 3.66 1.15
C HIS A 66 -4.99 2.74 0.97
N LYS A 67 -6.09 3.37 0.60
CA LYS A 67 -7.31 2.68 0.17
C LYS A 67 -7.85 3.42 -1.04
N ALA A 68 -7.99 2.70 -2.15
CA ALA A 68 -8.58 3.23 -3.36
C ALA A 68 -9.99 2.65 -3.56
N VAL A 69 -10.97 3.52 -3.77
CA VAL A 69 -12.36 3.13 -4.04
C VAL A 69 -12.83 3.89 -5.27
N ALA A 70 -13.25 3.14 -6.29
CA ALA A 70 -13.80 3.71 -7.52
C ALA A 70 -15.32 3.85 -7.42
N GLU A 71 -15.80 5.07 -7.58
CA GLU A 71 -17.23 5.42 -7.56
C GLU A 71 -17.53 6.49 -8.61
N ASN A 72 -18.62 6.30 -9.36
CA ASN A 72 -19.09 7.28 -10.35
C ASN A 72 -18.02 7.71 -11.37
N GLY A 73 -17.16 6.77 -11.80
CA GLY A 73 -16.10 7.03 -12.77
C GLY A 73 -14.89 7.80 -12.22
N LYS A 74 -14.82 7.97 -10.91
CA LYS A 74 -13.68 8.58 -10.20
C LYS A 74 -13.12 7.63 -9.18
N VAL A 75 -11.84 7.77 -8.87
CA VAL A 75 -11.17 7.00 -7.82
C VAL A 75 -10.92 7.91 -6.63
N LYS A 76 -11.46 7.53 -5.49
CA LYS A 76 -11.19 8.18 -4.21
C LYS A 76 -10.04 7.46 -3.53
N VAL A 77 -8.93 8.15 -3.34
CA VAL A 77 -7.73 7.65 -2.66
C VAL A 77 -7.65 8.24 -1.27
N THR A 78 -7.72 7.39 -0.26
CA THR A 78 -7.52 7.76 1.16
C THR A 78 -6.13 7.31 1.58
N LEU A 79 -5.40 8.18 2.24
CA LEU A 79 -4.05 7.95 2.73
C LEU A 79 -4.03 8.02 4.26
N GLU A 80 -3.36 7.08 4.89
CA GLU A 80 -3.23 7.01 6.34
C GLU A 80 -1.79 6.68 6.74
N CYS A 81 -1.36 7.18 7.88
CA CYS A 81 -0.09 6.83 8.50
C CYS A 81 -0.32 6.54 9.98
N GLU A 82 0.34 5.53 10.52
CA GLU A 82 0.24 5.18 11.95
C GLU A 82 0.80 6.26 12.87
N ARG A 83 1.71 7.10 12.35
CA ARG A 83 2.27 8.25 13.07
C ARG A 83 1.35 9.46 12.97
N PRO A 84 0.79 9.93 14.10
CA PRO A 84 -0.16 11.07 14.08
C PRO A 84 0.53 12.43 13.92
N ASP A 85 1.83 12.50 14.14
CA ASP A 85 2.63 13.73 14.22
C ASP A 85 3.44 14.03 12.94
N VAL A 86 3.19 13.28 11.86
CA VAL A 86 3.79 13.52 10.56
C VAL A 86 2.79 14.06 9.56
N ALA A 87 3.25 14.89 8.64
CA ALA A 87 2.45 15.34 7.51
C ALA A 87 2.63 14.39 6.32
N ILE A 88 1.53 13.91 5.75
CA ILE A 88 1.57 13.23 4.45
C ILE A 88 1.61 14.31 3.37
N ARG A 89 2.61 14.27 2.50
CA ARG A 89 2.71 15.14 1.32
C ARG A 89 2.63 14.31 0.05
N TYR A 90 2.11 14.88 -1.00
CA TYR A 90 1.89 14.14 -2.24
C TYR A 90 2.18 14.98 -3.49
N THR A 91 2.40 14.29 -4.61
CA THR A 91 2.47 14.82 -5.96
C THR A 91 1.59 14.00 -6.89
N THR A 92 1.14 14.58 -7.99
CA THR A 92 0.31 13.92 -9.02
C THR A 92 0.95 13.93 -10.39
N ASP A 93 2.18 14.40 -10.47
CA ASP A 93 2.99 14.53 -11.69
C ASP A 93 4.12 13.49 -11.77
N GLY A 94 4.15 12.54 -10.83
CA GLY A 94 5.18 11.50 -10.73
C GLY A 94 6.51 11.98 -10.16
N MET A 95 6.62 13.25 -9.73
CA MET A 95 7.82 13.75 -9.06
C MET A 95 7.86 13.26 -7.60
N GLU A 96 9.06 13.15 -7.07
CA GLU A 96 9.25 12.78 -5.66
C GLU A 96 8.74 13.91 -4.75
N PRO A 97 7.85 13.62 -3.77
CA PRO A 97 7.37 14.63 -2.83
C PRO A 97 8.50 15.22 -2.00
N ASP A 98 8.45 16.52 -1.76
CA ASP A 98 9.37 17.26 -0.91
C ASP A 98 8.64 18.09 0.15
N ILE A 99 9.38 18.89 0.93
CA ILE A 99 8.82 19.71 2.01
C ILE A 99 7.91 20.83 1.49
N SER A 100 7.99 21.18 0.22
CA SER A 100 7.14 22.19 -0.42
C SER A 100 5.89 21.60 -1.07
N SER A 101 5.85 20.27 -1.25
CA SER A 101 4.72 19.57 -1.87
C SER A 101 3.43 19.73 -1.05
N PRO A 102 2.26 19.69 -1.69
CA PRO A 102 0.96 19.80 -1.01
C PRO A 102 0.80 18.82 0.14
N VAL A 103 0.20 19.27 1.24
CA VAL A 103 -0.13 18.43 2.39
C VAL A 103 -1.48 17.75 2.13
N TYR A 104 -1.53 16.45 2.37
CA TYR A 104 -2.75 15.68 2.32
C TYR A 104 -3.65 16.02 3.51
N THR A 105 -4.81 16.60 3.25
CA THR A 105 -5.81 16.99 4.26
C THR A 105 -7.17 16.36 4.03
N ALA A 106 -7.41 15.85 2.83
CA ALA A 106 -8.66 15.21 2.42
C ALA A 106 -8.40 14.17 1.34
N PRO A 107 -9.30 13.17 1.16
CA PRO A 107 -9.15 12.16 0.12
C PRO A 107 -8.93 12.77 -1.27
N LEU A 108 -7.97 12.23 -2.00
CA LEU A 108 -7.69 12.63 -3.38
C LEU A 108 -8.75 12.03 -4.30
N ILE A 109 -9.26 12.85 -5.21
CA ILE A 109 -10.23 12.42 -6.23
C ILE A 109 -9.52 12.42 -7.59
N VAL A 110 -9.44 11.25 -8.20
CA VAL A 110 -8.71 11.02 -9.45
C VAL A 110 -9.67 10.51 -10.51
N ASP A 111 -9.65 11.12 -11.69
CA ASP A 111 -10.52 10.80 -12.82
C ASP A 111 -9.74 10.55 -14.14
N HIS A 112 -8.44 10.37 -14.03
CA HIS A 112 -7.54 10.10 -15.15
C HIS A 112 -6.39 9.18 -14.72
N GLY A 113 -5.66 8.64 -15.68
CA GLY A 113 -4.45 7.87 -15.43
C GLY A 113 -3.27 8.77 -15.05
N GLY A 114 -2.33 8.23 -14.30
CA GLY A 114 -1.14 8.96 -13.88
C GLY A 114 -0.45 8.28 -12.71
N GLU A 115 0.50 8.97 -12.11
CA GLU A 115 1.23 8.46 -10.95
C GLU A 115 1.07 9.44 -9.78
N ILE A 116 0.65 8.93 -8.65
CA ILE A 116 0.61 9.67 -7.38
C ILE A 116 1.75 9.17 -6.52
N ARG A 117 2.58 10.08 -6.03
CA ARG A 117 3.60 9.77 -5.04
C ARG A 117 3.29 10.44 -3.73
N CYS A 118 3.47 9.70 -2.63
CA CYS A 118 3.18 10.19 -1.29
C CYS A 118 4.33 9.84 -0.37
N ALA A 119 4.70 10.75 0.51
CA ALA A 119 5.69 10.52 1.54
C ALA A 119 5.29 11.24 2.83
N THR A 120 5.76 10.72 3.96
CA THR A 120 5.59 11.35 5.27
C THR A 120 6.75 12.27 5.57
N PHE A 121 6.45 13.39 6.19
CA PHE A 121 7.42 14.41 6.59
C PHE A 121 7.18 14.83 8.04
N ASP A 122 8.26 15.02 8.77
CA ASP A 122 8.26 15.73 10.05
C ASP A 122 9.00 17.07 9.92
N GLY A 123 9.28 17.74 11.05
CA GLY A 123 10.01 18.99 11.06
C GLY A 123 11.48 18.90 10.62
N THR A 124 12.02 17.67 10.45
CA THR A 124 13.43 17.42 10.10
C THR A 124 13.60 16.97 8.65
N GLY A 125 12.52 16.51 8.00
CA GLY A 125 12.55 16.09 6.61
C GLY A 125 11.64 14.91 6.30
N LYS A 126 11.97 14.21 5.22
CA LYS A 126 11.24 13.03 4.76
C LYS A 126 11.50 11.84 5.68
N MET A 127 10.41 11.16 6.05
CA MET A 127 10.40 9.95 6.86
C MET A 127 9.87 8.77 6.04
N GLY A 128 10.38 7.57 6.33
CA GLY A 128 9.90 6.35 5.69
C GLY A 128 10.13 6.29 4.19
N LYS A 129 9.36 5.42 3.53
CA LYS A 129 9.45 5.17 2.09
C LYS A 129 8.35 5.93 1.35
N THR A 130 8.66 6.35 0.12
CA THR A 130 7.64 6.88 -0.78
C THR A 130 6.69 5.77 -1.18
N LEU A 131 5.40 6.02 -1.03
CA LEU A 131 4.34 5.24 -1.65
C LEU A 131 4.12 5.77 -3.07
N THR A 132 4.15 4.87 -4.04
CA THR A 132 3.84 5.18 -5.44
C THR A 132 2.59 4.41 -5.84
N LEU A 133 1.58 5.13 -6.33
CA LEU A 133 0.33 4.57 -6.84
C LEU A 133 0.27 4.82 -8.35
N ASP A 134 0.27 3.74 -9.13
CA ASP A 134 0.02 3.80 -10.58
C ASP A 134 -1.50 3.82 -10.82
N MET A 135 -2.02 4.99 -11.15
CA MET A 135 -3.44 5.19 -11.44
C MET A 135 -3.75 4.70 -12.85
N GLY A 136 -4.25 3.48 -12.93
CA GLY A 136 -4.61 2.81 -14.18
C GLY A 136 -6.03 3.11 -14.64
N TRP A 137 -6.53 4.34 -14.51
CA TRP A 137 -7.90 4.71 -14.88
C TRP A 137 -8.24 4.29 -16.33
N ASN A 138 -9.39 3.63 -16.50
CA ASN A 138 -9.85 3.10 -17.78
C ASN A 138 -11.37 2.87 -17.79
N LEU A 139 -11.93 2.32 -18.86
CA LEU A 139 -13.37 2.06 -19.01
C LEU A 139 -13.96 1.11 -17.96
N ALA A 140 -13.14 0.21 -17.40
CA ALA A 140 -13.56 -0.73 -16.36
C ALA A 140 -13.50 -0.14 -14.96
N THR A 141 -12.90 1.05 -14.77
CA THR A 141 -12.76 1.66 -13.45
C THR A 141 -14.11 1.87 -12.77
N GLY A 142 -14.29 1.27 -11.59
CA GLY A 142 -15.52 1.33 -10.80
C GLY A 142 -16.67 0.48 -11.33
N LYS A 143 -16.43 -0.37 -12.32
CA LYS A 143 -17.43 -1.30 -12.83
C LYS A 143 -17.50 -2.54 -11.96
N GLU A 144 -18.70 -3.12 -11.92
CA GLU A 144 -18.91 -4.38 -11.22
C GLU A 144 -18.18 -5.53 -11.91
N VAL A 145 -17.56 -6.38 -11.11
CA VAL A 145 -16.96 -7.63 -11.57
C VAL A 145 -17.87 -8.78 -11.18
N ILE A 146 -18.37 -9.49 -12.17
CA ILE A 146 -19.20 -10.68 -11.99
C ILE A 146 -18.32 -11.91 -12.17
N SER A 147 -18.14 -12.67 -11.10
CA SER A 147 -17.36 -13.90 -11.13
C SER A 147 -17.87 -14.90 -10.09
N PRO A 148 -17.91 -16.20 -10.42
CA PRO A 148 -18.20 -17.23 -9.43
C PRO A 148 -17.08 -17.42 -8.40
N ASN A 149 -15.89 -16.94 -8.68
CA ASN A 149 -14.67 -17.25 -7.92
C ASN A 149 -14.05 -16.03 -7.24
N VAL A 150 -14.38 -14.82 -7.67
CA VAL A 150 -13.78 -13.59 -7.17
C VAL A 150 -14.87 -12.55 -6.96
N SER A 151 -14.99 -12.06 -5.75
CA SER A 151 -15.88 -10.94 -5.41
C SER A 151 -15.04 -9.80 -4.84
N ASP A 152 -14.16 -9.23 -5.66
CA ASP A 152 -13.25 -8.22 -5.18
C ASP A 152 -13.28 -6.96 -6.06
N LYS A 153 -13.53 -5.83 -5.41
CA LYS A 153 -13.54 -4.51 -6.04
C LYS A 153 -12.14 -4.02 -6.43
N LEU A 154 -11.08 -4.70 -6.00
CA LEU A 154 -9.70 -4.37 -6.35
C LEU A 154 -9.46 -4.50 -7.86
N LEU A 155 -10.12 -5.43 -8.53
CA LEU A 155 -9.96 -5.66 -9.98
C LEU A 155 -10.30 -4.44 -10.84
N THR A 156 -11.13 -3.53 -10.33
CA THR A 156 -11.60 -2.34 -11.07
C THR A 156 -11.48 -1.05 -10.25
N ASN A 157 -10.69 -1.05 -9.18
CA ASN A 157 -10.53 0.13 -8.30
C ASN A 157 -9.74 1.29 -8.94
N GLY A 158 -9.11 1.07 -10.10
CA GLY A 158 -8.38 2.08 -10.85
C GLY A 158 -6.91 2.23 -10.44
N VAL A 159 -6.41 1.39 -9.53
CA VAL A 159 -4.99 1.34 -9.16
C VAL A 159 -4.38 0.04 -9.69
N ARG A 160 -3.17 0.12 -10.22
CA ARG A 160 -2.42 -1.06 -10.65
C ARG A 160 -1.54 -1.58 -9.53
N GLY A 161 -1.60 -2.87 -9.27
CA GLY A 161 -0.68 -3.55 -8.37
C GLY A 161 0.76 -3.46 -8.88
N SER A 162 1.69 -3.26 -7.97
CA SER A 162 3.12 -3.27 -8.25
C SER A 162 3.63 -4.70 -8.47
N LEU A 163 4.91 -4.84 -8.85
CA LEU A 163 5.55 -6.16 -8.99
C LEU A 163 5.82 -6.85 -7.62
N LYS A 164 5.46 -6.24 -6.52
CA LYS A 164 5.66 -6.81 -5.19
C LYS A 164 4.47 -7.68 -4.81
N GLN A 165 4.73 -8.92 -4.43
CA GLN A 165 3.71 -9.87 -3.97
C GLN A 165 2.90 -9.38 -2.77
N SER A 166 3.52 -8.58 -1.88
CA SER A 166 2.88 -8.03 -0.69
C SER A 166 2.11 -6.72 -0.94
N ASP A 167 1.87 -6.37 -2.19
CA ASP A 167 1.08 -5.20 -2.54
C ASP A 167 -0.39 -5.48 -2.32
N PHE A 168 -1.07 -4.59 -1.59
CA PHE A 168 -2.50 -4.71 -1.26
C PHE A 168 -3.44 -4.53 -2.45
N GLU A 169 -2.91 -4.15 -3.61
CA GLU A 169 -3.67 -4.04 -4.86
C GLU A 169 -3.79 -5.37 -5.62
N TRP A 170 -3.23 -6.45 -5.10
CA TRP A 170 -3.41 -7.79 -5.62
C TRP A 170 -4.51 -8.52 -4.87
N THR A 171 -5.40 -9.17 -5.63
CA THR A 171 -6.35 -10.14 -5.08
C THR A 171 -5.92 -11.56 -5.42
N GLU A 172 -6.10 -12.46 -4.48
CA GLU A 172 -5.76 -13.88 -4.63
C GLU A 172 -7.06 -14.71 -4.65
N TRP A 173 -7.07 -15.74 -5.48
CA TRP A 173 -8.11 -16.77 -5.41
C TRP A 173 -7.53 -18.14 -5.65
N TYR A 174 -8.10 -19.11 -4.96
CA TYR A 174 -7.75 -20.51 -5.10
C TYR A 174 -8.90 -21.24 -5.81
N THR A 175 -8.65 -21.76 -6.99
CA THR A 175 -9.61 -22.59 -7.71
C THR A 175 -8.88 -23.68 -8.48
N PRO A 176 -9.35 -24.94 -8.43
CA PRO A 176 -8.85 -26.01 -9.29
C PRO A 176 -9.35 -25.91 -10.73
N LYS A 177 -10.21 -24.94 -11.02
CA LYS A 177 -10.82 -24.71 -12.34
C LYS A 177 -10.36 -23.38 -12.92
N ASP A 178 -10.63 -23.17 -14.18
CA ASP A 178 -10.39 -21.91 -14.86
C ASP A 178 -11.08 -20.76 -14.11
N ALA A 179 -10.36 -19.67 -13.90
CA ALA A 179 -10.94 -18.45 -13.36
C ALA A 179 -11.64 -17.69 -14.49
N SER A 180 -12.88 -17.30 -14.26
CA SER A 180 -13.64 -16.45 -15.18
C SER A 180 -14.17 -15.23 -14.44
N PHE A 181 -14.12 -14.09 -15.11
CA PHE A 181 -14.77 -12.88 -14.62
C PHE A 181 -15.27 -12.05 -15.79
N THR A 182 -16.39 -11.37 -15.56
CA THR A 182 -17.01 -10.46 -16.51
C THR A 182 -17.06 -9.06 -15.91
N VAL A 183 -16.66 -8.07 -16.69
CA VAL A 183 -16.80 -6.67 -16.35
C VAL A 183 -17.86 -6.05 -17.25
N ASP A 184 -18.98 -5.65 -16.68
CA ASP A 184 -20.04 -4.97 -17.42
C ASP A 184 -19.73 -3.48 -17.52
N LEU A 185 -19.46 -2.99 -18.73
CA LEU A 185 -19.22 -1.56 -18.99
C LEU A 185 -20.52 -0.73 -18.95
N GLY A 186 -21.69 -1.37 -18.90
CA GLY A 186 -23.00 -0.73 -18.82
C GLY A 186 -23.51 -0.17 -20.14
N LYS A 187 -22.67 -0.08 -21.18
CA LYS A 187 -23.03 0.35 -22.54
C LYS A 187 -22.04 -0.20 -23.55
N ALA A 188 -22.48 -0.37 -24.78
CA ALA A 188 -21.57 -0.70 -25.88
C ALA A 188 -20.51 0.40 -26.04
N SER A 189 -19.25 0.01 -25.94
CA SER A 189 -18.11 0.91 -25.99
C SER A 189 -17.02 0.33 -26.88
N PRO A 190 -16.34 1.12 -27.71
CA PRO A 190 -15.20 0.63 -28.47
C PRO A 190 -14.04 0.28 -27.51
N VAL A 191 -13.58 -0.95 -27.56
CA VAL A 191 -12.45 -1.41 -26.77
C VAL A 191 -11.30 -1.76 -27.71
N SER A 192 -10.20 -1.03 -27.63
CA SER A 192 -9.02 -1.26 -28.46
C SER A 192 -8.01 -2.20 -27.80
N ARG A 193 -8.01 -2.26 -26.48
CA ARG A 193 -7.05 -3.08 -25.70
C ARG A 193 -7.66 -3.51 -24.37
N VAL A 194 -7.39 -4.76 -23.99
CA VAL A 194 -7.63 -5.27 -22.64
C VAL A 194 -6.29 -5.56 -21.99
N VAL A 195 -6.09 -5.08 -20.77
CA VAL A 195 -4.89 -5.34 -19.97
C VAL A 195 -5.32 -6.03 -18.69
N LEU A 196 -4.78 -7.21 -18.46
CA LEU A 196 -5.00 -7.99 -17.25
C LEU A 196 -3.66 -8.16 -16.53
N GLY A 197 -3.57 -7.65 -15.30
CA GLY A 197 -2.46 -7.92 -14.40
C GLY A 197 -2.61 -9.32 -13.80
N LEU A 198 -1.58 -10.14 -13.94
CA LEU A 198 -1.56 -11.49 -13.38
C LEU A 198 -0.19 -11.75 -12.76
N SER A 199 -0.19 -12.17 -11.50
CA SER A 199 1.00 -12.68 -10.84
C SER A 199 1.00 -14.20 -10.86
N LEU A 200 2.13 -14.81 -11.28
CA LEU A 200 2.29 -16.24 -11.55
C LEU A 200 3.02 -16.99 -10.43
N ILE A 201 2.81 -16.64 -9.18
CA ILE A 201 3.61 -17.17 -8.06
C ILE A 201 3.42 -18.68 -7.85
N HIS A 202 2.26 -19.22 -8.24
CA HIS A 202 1.93 -20.65 -8.06
C HIS A 202 1.17 -21.26 -9.25
N ILE A 203 1.64 -21.04 -10.47
CA ILE A 203 1.02 -21.71 -11.64
C ILE A 203 1.89 -22.89 -12.02
N SER A 204 1.38 -24.09 -11.80
CA SER A 204 2.01 -25.35 -12.20
C SER A 204 1.91 -25.64 -13.70
N GLU A 205 0.98 -25.02 -14.42
CA GLU A 205 0.87 -25.13 -15.88
C GLU A 205 0.28 -23.86 -16.53
N PRO A 206 0.91 -23.32 -17.59
CA PRO A 206 0.46 -22.08 -18.26
C PRO A 206 -0.41 -22.40 -19.47
N THR A 207 -1.63 -22.88 -19.29
CA THR A 207 -2.61 -22.90 -20.36
C THR A 207 -3.65 -21.81 -20.14
N ARG A 208 -3.51 -20.71 -20.89
CA ARG A 208 -4.42 -19.57 -20.78
C ARG A 208 -5.03 -19.23 -22.10
N HIS A 209 -6.33 -19.31 -22.17
CA HIS A 209 -7.11 -18.76 -23.26
C HIS A 209 -7.83 -17.51 -22.79
N LEU A 210 -7.44 -16.35 -23.31
CA LEU A 210 -8.20 -15.12 -23.17
C LEU A 210 -9.33 -15.15 -24.21
N ARG A 211 -10.59 -15.16 -23.78
CA ARG A 211 -11.74 -15.06 -24.66
C ARG A 211 -12.39 -13.70 -24.44
N ILE A 212 -12.44 -12.89 -25.49
CA ILE A 212 -13.16 -11.63 -25.53
C ILE A 212 -14.45 -11.91 -26.31
N SER A 213 -15.57 -11.74 -25.70
CA SER A 213 -16.90 -11.85 -26.31
C SER A 213 -17.60 -10.51 -26.39
#